data_df5313d963b1aa2b15fb8ff09dca5880
#
_entry.id   df5313d963b1aa2b15fb8ff09dca5880
#
_cell.length_a   1.000
_cell.length_b   1.000
_cell.length_c   1.000
_cell.angle_alpha   90.00
_cell.angle_beta   90.00
_cell.angle_gamma   90.00
#
_symmetry.space_group_name_H-M   'P 1'
#
loop_
_entity.id
_entity.type
_entity.pdbx_description
1 polymer ?
#
loop_
_entity_poly.entity_id
_entity_poly.type
_entity_poly.pdbx_seq_one_letter_code
_entity_poly.pdbx_strand_id
1 'polypeptide(L)'
;MTIAGSDSSGGAGIEADIKAMASLGVHAAFALTAVTSQNTQRVASIFPIPPEVVVSQIDSVLEDVPVSAAKTGMLFSAPIAEAVAQRLSGEDVPLVVDPVLVAGVGDPLGRADLVDAIKERIVPLATILTPNVPEAEALVGRRIRNEDDVRRACRELGDIGAEAVLLKGGHLGDGECATCTDTLYFNGKFLQLEVPRLEVRGHGGGCILSSFLAANLAKGMGVWEAAVAAKIIINEAVRSNYPVGKGVPVVDPIGRVVRNAQRWDAADRLKRAAESYAGLVPAEWVPERGSKILYALPGAAVPGDVCSVDERIAYGARAGGVSFDTSPEDAAPVLTAMRFDEGVRASLDLPASERQEKALRKSGLSVVAADAVAKERESGLLSMEDVLRELRFVPDAVLIKSGPRSPAIYLLAQGPEELLAKLGRVLR
;
A
#
# COMPACT_ATOMS: atom_id res chain seq x y z
N MET A 1 -18.83 -12.23 -3.75
CA MET A 1 -18.67 -12.65 -5.18
C MET A 1 -18.34 -11.44 -6.03
N THR A 2 -17.51 -11.58 -7.09
CA THR A 2 -17.29 -10.54 -8.11
C THR A 2 -17.86 -11.00 -9.46
N ILE A 3 -18.51 -10.08 -10.20
CA ILE A 3 -19.09 -10.30 -11.52
C ILE A 3 -18.44 -9.28 -12.45
N ALA A 4 -17.38 -9.70 -13.17
CA ALA A 4 -16.57 -8.78 -13.96
C ALA A 4 -15.79 -9.49 -15.08
N GLY A 5 -15.14 -8.72 -15.94
CA GLY A 5 -14.20 -9.23 -16.92
C GLY A 5 -12.84 -9.56 -16.31
N SER A 6 -12.05 -10.36 -17.03
CA SER A 6 -10.66 -10.65 -16.68
C SER A 6 -9.70 -9.54 -17.14
N ASP A 7 -8.53 -9.50 -16.55
CA ASP A 7 -7.34 -8.79 -17.03
C ASP A 7 -6.16 -9.76 -17.06
N SER A 8 -5.74 -10.17 -18.24
CA SER A 8 -4.65 -11.14 -18.40
C SER A 8 -3.29 -10.66 -17.85
N SER A 9 -3.14 -9.35 -17.59
CA SER A 9 -1.97 -8.82 -16.87
C SER A 9 -2.08 -8.94 -15.36
N GLY A 10 -3.28 -9.28 -14.84
CA GLY A 10 -3.55 -9.44 -13.42
C GLY A 10 -3.60 -8.15 -12.60
N GLY A 11 -3.66 -6.98 -13.26
CA GLY A 11 -3.65 -5.67 -12.61
C GLY A 11 -5.03 -5.10 -12.30
N ALA A 12 -6.07 -5.56 -12.98
CA ALA A 12 -7.47 -5.17 -12.82
C ALA A 12 -8.38 -6.40 -12.91
N GLY A 13 -9.69 -6.20 -13.18
CA GLY A 13 -10.65 -7.27 -13.39
C GLY A 13 -10.81 -8.20 -12.19
N ILE A 14 -11.31 -9.40 -12.45
CA ILE A 14 -11.54 -10.41 -11.40
C ILE A 14 -10.24 -10.79 -10.67
N GLU A 15 -9.10 -10.72 -11.32
CA GLU A 15 -7.79 -11.04 -10.75
C GLU A 15 -7.39 -10.05 -9.63
N ALA A 16 -7.64 -8.77 -9.85
CA ALA A 16 -7.44 -7.74 -8.82
C ALA A 16 -8.50 -7.82 -7.72
N ASP A 17 -9.76 -8.12 -8.08
CA ASP A 17 -10.87 -8.26 -7.16
C ASP A 17 -10.61 -9.41 -6.16
N ILE A 18 -10.20 -10.58 -6.66
CA ILE A 18 -9.87 -11.75 -5.85
C ILE A 18 -8.73 -11.43 -4.87
N LYS A 19 -7.65 -10.79 -5.36
CA LYS A 19 -6.52 -10.38 -4.51
C LYS A 19 -6.97 -9.41 -3.42
N ALA A 20 -7.80 -8.42 -3.77
CA ALA A 20 -8.28 -7.41 -2.83
C ALA A 20 -9.16 -8.04 -1.73
N MET A 21 -10.14 -8.87 -2.10
CA MET A 21 -11.01 -9.56 -1.14
C MET A 21 -10.21 -10.52 -0.26
N ALA A 22 -9.30 -11.31 -0.84
CA ALA A 22 -8.45 -12.24 -0.09
C ALA A 22 -7.53 -11.52 0.90
N SER A 23 -7.02 -10.34 0.57
CA SER A 23 -6.17 -9.54 1.46
C SER A 23 -6.89 -9.08 2.73
N LEU A 24 -8.23 -9.04 2.69
CA LEU A 24 -9.09 -8.74 3.83
C LEU A 24 -9.65 -10.01 4.52
N GLY A 25 -9.18 -11.20 4.13
CA GLY A 25 -9.61 -12.47 4.69
C GLY A 25 -10.99 -12.93 4.19
N VAL A 26 -11.45 -12.44 3.03
CA VAL A 26 -12.74 -12.82 2.42
C VAL A 26 -12.48 -13.76 1.24
N HIS A 27 -13.16 -14.92 1.23
CA HIS A 27 -13.16 -15.82 0.09
C HIS A 27 -13.89 -15.17 -1.09
N ALA A 28 -13.27 -15.16 -2.27
CA ALA A 28 -13.82 -14.52 -3.46
C ALA A 28 -14.25 -15.56 -4.50
N ALA A 29 -15.55 -15.78 -4.64
CA ALA A 29 -16.14 -16.43 -5.81
C ALA A 29 -16.31 -15.42 -6.95
N PHE A 30 -16.41 -15.87 -8.19
CA PHE A 30 -16.56 -14.98 -9.35
C PHE A 30 -17.49 -15.53 -10.43
N ALA A 31 -18.03 -14.61 -11.23
CA ALA A 31 -18.63 -14.88 -12.54
C ALA A 31 -17.95 -14.01 -13.59
N LEU A 32 -17.41 -14.63 -14.64
CA LEU A 32 -16.66 -13.97 -15.69
C LEU A 32 -17.64 -13.45 -16.77
N THR A 33 -17.55 -12.14 -17.09
CA THR A 33 -18.39 -11.48 -18.10
C THR A 33 -17.71 -11.38 -19.46
N ALA A 34 -16.38 -11.25 -19.46
CA ALA A 34 -15.58 -11.20 -20.68
C ALA A 34 -14.12 -11.62 -20.39
N VAL A 35 -13.47 -12.21 -21.38
CA VAL A 35 -12.03 -12.48 -21.38
C VAL A 35 -11.33 -11.38 -22.15
N THR A 36 -10.33 -10.72 -21.55
CA THR A 36 -9.50 -9.73 -22.26
C THR A 36 -8.13 -10.30 -22.60
N SER A 37 -7.62 -9.92 -23.78
CA SER A 37 -6.19 -10.00 -24.08
C SER A 37 -5.59 -8.63 -23.76
N GLN A 38 -5.14 -8.45 -22.53
CA GLN A 38 -4.72 -7.16 -21.98
C GLN A 38 -3.32 -7.24 -21.39
N ASN A 39 -2.59 -6.15 -21.48
CA ASN A 39 -1.32 -5.94 -20.79
C ASN A 39 -1.27 -4.54 -20.15
N THR A 40 -0.16 -4.17 -19.53
CA THR A 40 -0.01 -2.87 -18.85
C THR A 40 -0.05 -1.65 -19.77
N GLN A 41 -0.08 -1.83 -21.09
CA GLN A 41 -0.03 -0.75 -22.09
C GLN A 41 -1.34 -0.62 -22.89
N ARG A 42 -2.09 -1.73 -23.15
CA ARG A 42 -3.29 -1.72 -23.98
C ARG A 42 -4.18 -2.93 -23.76
N VAL A 43 -5.45 -2.82 -24.19
CA VAL A 43 -6.36 -3.92 -24.40
C VAL A 43 -6.33 -4.31 -25.88
N ALA A 44 -5.77 -5.48 -26.20
CA ALA A 44 -5.62 -5.94 -27.58
C ALA A 44 -6.92 -6.53 -28.16
N SER A 45 -7.69 -7.27 -27.35
CA SER A 45 -8.97 -7.84 -27.72
C SER A 45 -9.84 -8.15 -26.50
N ILE A 46 -11.15 -8.21 -26.70
CA ILE A 46 -12.13 -8.58 -25.68
C ILE A 46 -13.04 -9.66 -26.29
N PHE A 47 -13.20 -10.78 -25.60
CA PHE A 47 -14.13 -11.84 -25.92
C PHE A 47 -15.25 -11.87 -24.87
N PRO A 48 -16.49 -11.43 -25.19
CA PRO A 48 -17.59 -11.45 -24.25
C PRO A 48 -18.07 -12.88 -24.00
N ILE A 49 -18.42 -13.17 -22.75
CA ILE A 49 -19.08 -14.42 -22.38
C ILE A 49 -20.58 -14.28 -22.68
N PRO A 50 -21.25 -15.30 -23.27
CA PRO A 50 -22.69 -15.26 -23.49
C PRO A 50 -23.45 -14.98 -22.16
N PRO A 51 -24.50 -14.13 -22.17
CA PRO A 51 -25.26 -13.76 -20.97
C PRO A 51 -25.76 -14.97 -20.16
N GLU A 52 -26.25 -16.00 -20.85
CA GLU A 52 -26.73 -17.24 -20.24
C GLU A 52 -25.62 -18.01 -19.51
N VAL A 53 -24.37 -17.93 -20.00
CA VAL A 53 -23.22 -18.54 -19.34
C VAL A 53 -22.80 -17.72 -18.12
N VAL A 54 -22.89 -16.39 -18.18
CA VAL A 54 -22.65 -15.52 -17.01
C VAL A 54 -23.66 -15.83 -15.91
N VAL A 55 -24.95 -15.93 -16.24
CA VAL A 55 -26.01 -16.30 -15.28
C VAL A 55 -25.76 -17.69 -14.68
N SER A 56 -25.40 -18.67 -15.51
CA SER A 56 -25.10 -20.03 -15.04
C SER A 56 -23.93 -20.07 -14.04
N GLN A 57 -22.91 -19.23 -14.22
CA GLN A 57 -21.82 -19.10 -13.24
C GLN A 57 -22.34 -18.51 -11.92
N ILE A 58 -23.20 -17.47 -11.97
CA ILE A 58 -23.80 -16.84 -10.79
C ILE A 58 -24.66 -17.88 -10.04
N ASP A 59 -25.51 -18.62 -10.77
CA ASP A 59 -26.38 -19.65 -10.18
C ASP A 59 -25.56 -20.72 -9.46
N SER A 60 -24.54 -21.26 -10.14
CA SER A 60 -23.68 -22.29 -9.56
C SER A 60 -22.98 -21.84 -8.27
N VAL A 61 -22.63 -20.55 -8.17
CA VAL A 61 -22.07 -20.00 -6.93
C VAL A 61 -23.14 -19.86 -5.87
N LEU A 62 -24.29 -19.27 -6.20
CA LEU A 62 -25.36 -18.98 -5.22
C LEU A 62 -26.04 -20.24 -4.70
N GLU A 63 -26.05 -21.34 -5.46
CA GLU A 63 -26.60 -22.63 -5.03
C GLU A 63 -25.82 -23.29 -3.89
N ASP A 64 -24.52 -23.03 -3.80
CA ASP A 64 -23.63 -23.76 -2.87
C ASP A 64 -22.90 -22.81 -1.87
N VAL A 65 -22.52 -21.62 -2.32
CA VAL A 65 -21.72 -20.69 -1.53
C VAL A 65 -22.60 -19.61 -0.88
N PRO A 66 -22.58 -19.42 0.44
CA PRO A 66 -23.32 -18.36 1.12
C PRO A 66 -22.66 -17.01 0.83
N VAL A 67 -23.10 -16.33 -0.23
CA VAL A 67 -22.57 -15.03 -0.66
C VAL A 67 -23.08 -13.94 0.30
N SER A 68 -22.17 -13.28 1.01
CA SER A 68 -22.48 -12.21 1.98
C SER A 68 -22.42 -10.80 1.37
N ALA A 69 -21.81 -10.62 0.21
CA ALA A 69 -21.82 -9.39 -0.60
C ALA A 69 -21.39 -9.71 -2.03
N ALA A 70 -21.86 -8.91 -2.97
CA ALA A 70 -21.48 -9.02 -4.37
C ALA A 70 -20.92 -7.68 -4.89
N LYS A 71 -20.17 -7.76 -6.00
CA LYS A 71 -19.65 -6.59 -6.72
C LYS A 71 -19.80 -6.83 -8.22
N THR A 72 -20.22 -5.80 -8.95
CA THR A 72 -20.10 -5.78 -10.42
C THR A 72 -18.94 -4.87 -10.84
N GLY A 73 -18.20 -5.28 -11.88
CA GLY A 73 -17.20 -4.47 -12.56
C GLY A 73 -17.55 -4.34 -14.05
N MET A 74 -16.59 -4.62 -14.94
CA MET A 74 -16.82 -4.56 -16.38
C MET A 74 -17.89 -5.57 -16.83
N LEU A 75 -19.04 -5.09 -17.29
CA LEU A 75 -20.15 -5.92 -17.82
C LEU A 75 -20.16 -6.03 -19.35
N PHE A 76 -19.38 -5.20 -20.03
CA PHE A 76 -19.12 -5.19 -21.46
C PHE A 76 -20.31 -4.78 -22.36
N SER A 77 -21.53 -5.28 -22.14
CA SER A 77 -22.68 -5.03 -23.02
C SER A 77 -24.01 -4.98 -22.27
N ALA A 78 -25.00 -4.31 -22.85
CA ALA A 78 -26.36 -4.23 -22.30
C ALA A 78 -26.97 -5.62 -22.04
N PRO A 79 -26.93 -6.62 -22.96
CA PRO A 79 -27.50 -7.93 -22.69
C PRO A 79 -26.88 -8.63 -21.45
N ILE A 80 -25.57 -8.47 -21.21
CA ILE A 80 -24.93 -9.03 -20.00
C ILE A 80 -25.40 -8.28 -18.77
N ALA A 81 -25.43 -6.93 -18.82
CA ALA A 81 -25.88 -6.11 -17.70
C ALA A 81 -27.34 -6.41 -17.32
N GLU A 82 -28.23 -6.54 -18.30
CA GLU A 82 -29.65 -6.89 -18.11
C GLU A 82 -29.80 -8.29 -17.48
N ALA A 83 -29.07 -9.29 -17.98
CA ALA A 83 -29.13 -10.66 -17.47
C ALA A 83 -28.60 -10.73 -16.01
N VAL A 84 -27.50 -10.03 -15.71
CA VAL A 84 -26.95 -9.92 -14.35
C VAL A 84 -27.94 -9.21 -13.44
N ALA A 85 -28.52 -8.08 -13.87
CA ALA A 85 -29.51 -7.35 -13.08
C ALA A 85 -30.74 -8.20 -12.77
N GLN A 86 -31.30 -8.86 -13.78
CA GLN A 86 -32.43 -9.75 -13.62
C GLN A 86 -32.14 -10.87 -12.61
N ARG A 87 -30.94 -11.45 -12.69
CA ARG A 87 -30.56 -12.55 -11.81
C ARG A 87 -30.37 -12.09 -10.35
N LEU A 88 -29.80 -10.90 -10.14
CA LEU A 88 -29.51 -10.37 -8.80
C LEU A 88 -30.71 -9.68 -8.14
N SER A 89 -31.73 -9.28 -8.88
CA SER A 89 -32.87 -8.52 -8.36
C SER A 89 -33.71 -9.24 -7.30
N GLY A 90 -33.55 -10.56 -7.14
CA GLY A 90 -34.20 -11.36 -6.10
C GLY A 90 -33.33 -11.72 -4.93
N GLU A 91 -32.08 -11.28 -4.89
CA GLU A 91 -31.11 -11.63 -3.87
C GLU A 91 -31.02 -10.53 -2.80
N ASP A 92 -31.08 -10.92 -1.53
CA ASP A 92 -30.87 -10.03 -0.38
C ASP A 92 -29.36 -9.99 -0.03
N VAL A 93 -28.55 -9.51 -0.99
CA VAL A 93 -27.09 -9.46 -0.88
C VAL A 93 -26.62 -8.05 -1.20
N PRO A 94 -25.89 -7.37 -0.31
CA PRO A 94 -25.31 -6.05 -0.60
C PRO A 94 -24.51 -6.05 -1.90
N LEU A 95 -24.82 -5.12 -2.81
CA LEU A 95 -24.19 -5.02 -4.12
C LEU A 95 -23.35 -3.74 -4.24
N VAL A 96 -22.06 -3.87 -4.48
CA VAL A 96 -21.18 -2.77 -4.88
C VAL A 96 -21.12 -2.71 -6.39
N VAL A 97 -21.49 -1.58 -6.98
CA VAL A 97 -21.49 -1.36 -8.43
C VAL A 97 -20.34 -0.45 -8.81
N ASP A 98 -19.32 -0.99 -9.51
CA ASP A 98 -18.27 -0.19 -10.16
C ASP A 98 -18.66 -0.08 -11.66
N PRO A 99 -19.15 1.08 -12.13
CA PRO A 99 -19.71 1.24 -13.48
C PRO A 99 -18.60 1.43 -14.51
N VAL A 100 -17.77 0.40 -14.68
CA VAL A 100 -16.56 0.45 -15.52
C VAL A 100 -16.93 0.58 -17.00
N LEU A 101 -16.59 1.72 -17.60
CA LEU A 101 -16.80 2.04 -19.01
C LEU A 101 -15.50 2.05 -19.82
N VAL A 102 -14.37 2.35 -19.17
CA VAL A 102 -13.06 2.53 -19.80
C VAL A 102 -11.98 1.81 -19.00
N ALA A 103 -11.03 1.16 -19.68
CA ALA A 103 -9.85 0.59 -19.03
C ALA A 103 -8.98 1.67 -18.39
N GLY A 104 -8.20 1.30 -17.37
CA GLY A 104 -7.24 2.20 -16.73
C GLY A 104 -6.16 2.73 -17.70
N VAL A 105 -5.97 2.08 -18.84
CA VAL A 105 -5.09 2.51 -19.94
C VAL A 105 -5.79 3.41 -20.96
N GLY A 106 -7.11 3.67 -20.80
CA GLY A 106 -7.88 4.58 -21.64
C GLY A 106 -8.70 3.92 -22.75
N ASP A 107 -8.57 2.61 -22.97
CA ASP A 107 -9.33 1.88 -24.00
C ASP A 107 -10.79 1.68 -23.57
N PRO A 108 -11.79 1.85 -24.47
CA PRO A 108 -13.19 1.55 -24.18
C PRO A 108 -13.39 0.08 -23.83
N LEU A 109 -14.12 -0.21 -22.76
CA LEU A 109 -14.41 -1.58 -22.28
C LEU A 109 -15.87 -2.01 -22.46
N GLY A 110 -16.70 -1.17 -23.06
CA GLY A 110 -18.11 -1.45 -23.27
C GLY A 110 -18.64 -0.94 -24.59
N ARG A 111 -19.82 -1.43 -24.98
CA ARG A 111 -20.59 -0.95 -26.12
C ARG A 111 -21.37 0.32 -25.76
N ALA A 112 -21.81 1.07 -26.77
CA ALA A 112 -22.49 2.34 -26.57
C ALA A 112 -23.82 2.22 -25.78
N ASP A 113 -24.49 1.07 -25.86
CA ASP A 113 -25.74 0.76 -25.18
C ASP A 113 -25.57 0.38 -23.69
N LEU A 114 -24.34 0.17 -23.23
CA LEU A 114 -24.05 -0.28 -21.88
C LEU A 114 -24.38 0.78 -20.82
N VAL A 115 -24.17 2.06 -21.11
CA VAL A 115 -24.40 3.16 -20.14
C VAL A 115 -25.86 3.19 -19.70
N ASP A 116 -26.79 3.11 -20.66
CA ASP A 116 -28.24 3.10 -20.38
C ASP A 116 -28.64 1.86 -19.60
N ALA A 117 -28.12 0.67 -19.98
CA ALA A 117 -28.38 -0.57 -19.27
C ALA A 117 -27.86 -0.54 -17.81
N ILE A 118 -26.65 0.00 -17.57
CA ILE A 118 -26.14 0.19 -16.21
C ILE A 118 -27.04 1.14 -15.43
N LYS A 119 -27.39 2.29 -16.01
CA LYS A 119 -28.22 3.30 -15.38
C LYS A 119 -29.60 2.77 -14.98
N GLU A 120 -30.28 2.07 -15.91
CA GLU A 120 -31.67 1.64 -15.75
C GLU A 120 -31.82 0.32 -14.98
N ARG A 121 -30.83 -0.57 -15.05
CA ARG A 121 -30.96 -1.94 -14.55
C ARG A 121 -30.02 -2.26 -13.37
N ILE A 122 -28.80 -1.73 -13.36
CA ILE A 122 -27.78 -2.09 -12.35
C ILE A 122 -27.76 -1.07 -11.21
N VAL A 123 -27.80 0.24 -11.51
CA VAL A 123 -27.78 1.31 -10.48
C VAL A 123 -28.89 1.14 -9.44
N PRO A 124 -30.16 0.79 -9.80
CA PRO A 124 -31.21 0.56 -8.79
C PRO A 124 -30.98 -0.59 -7.82
N LEU A 125 -30.02 -1.47 -8.11
CA LEU A 125 -29.67 -2.59 -7.22
C LEU A 125 -28.48 -2.26 -6.31
N ALA A 126 -27.82 -1.09 -6.50
CA ALA A 126 -26.59 -0.76 -5.83
C ALA A 126 -26.79 -0.39 -4.36
N THR A 127 -26.23 -1.16 -3.45
CA THR A 127 -25.99 -0.71 -2.07
C THR A 127 -24.95 0.41 -2.05
N ILE A 128 -23.88 0.29 -2.86
CA ILE A 128 -22.90 1.37 -3.07
C ILE A 128 -22.53 1.43 -4.55
N LEU A 129 -22.80 2.56 -5.20
CA LEU A 129 -22.33 2.87 -6.54
C LEU A 129 -21.00 3.65 -6.45
N THR A 130 -19.96 3.23 -7.23
CA THR A 130 -18.60 3.80 -7.11
C THR A 130 -18.08 4.43 -8.41
N PRO A 131 -18.74 5.43 -9.00
CA PRO A 131 -18.29 6.04 -10.25
C PRO A 131 -17.08 6.97 -10.03
N ASN A 132 -16.18 7.02 -11.01
CA ASN A 132 -15.29 8.17 -11.15
C ASN A 132 -16.03 9.33 -11.83
N VAL A 133 -15.39 10.51 -11.94
CA VAL A 133 -16.02 11.70 -12.53
C VAL A 133 -16.51 11.46 -13.96
N PRO A 134 -15.71 10.91 -14.91
CA PRO A 134 -16.18 10.57 -16.25
C PRO A 134 -17.35 9.57 -16.29
N GLU A 135 -17.34 8.56 -15.43
CA GLU A 135 -18.42 7.56 -15.32
C GLU A 135 -19.71 8.21 -14.77
N ALA A 136 -19.58 9.06 -13.74
CA ALA A 136 -20.69 9.82 -13.21
C ALA A 136 -21.28 10.78 -14.26
N GLU A 137 -20.44 11.51 -15.02
CA GLU A 137 -20.86 12.36 -16.14
C GLU A 137 -21.67 11.59 -17.19
N ALA A 138 -21.20 10.39 -17.55
CA ALA A 138 -21.90 9.53 -18.49
C ALA A 138 -23.28 9.09 -17.97
N LEU A 139 -23.37 8.71 -16.69
CA LEU A 139 -24.62 8.27 -16.07
C LEU A 139 -25.64 9.40 -15.87
N VAL A 140 -25.21 10.61 -15.49
CA VAL A 140 -26.12 11.75 -15.29
C VAL A 140 -26.33 12.61 -16.54
N GLY A 141 -25.55 12.38 -17.60
CA GLY A 141 -25.68 13.09 -18.90
C GLY A 141 -25.19 14.54 -18.88
N ARG A 142 -24.35 14.94 -17.93
CA ARG A 142 -23.83 16.32 -17.82
C ARG A 142 -22.43 16.38 -17.21
N ARG A 143 -21.72 17.50 -17.45
CA ARG A 143 -20.37 17.71 -16.92
C ARG A 143 -20.37 18.01 -15.42
N ILE A 144 -19.31 17.53 -14.74
CA ILE A 144 -19.01 17.74 -13.32
C ILE A 144 -17.70 18.52 -13.22
N ARG A 145 -17.76 19.79 -12.75
CA ARG A 145 -16.62 20.71 -12.77
C ARG A 145 -16.17 21.15 -11.39
N ASN A 146 -17.06 21.06 -10.40
CA ASN A 146 -16.83 21.54 -9.04
C ASN A 146 -17.57 20.67 -8.02
N GLU A 147 -17.40 20.98 -6.74
CA GLU A 147 -18.00 20.22 -5.63
C GLU A 147 -19.55 20.26 -5.65
N ASP A 148 -20.16 21.37 -6.04
CA ASP A 148 -21.62 21.47 -6.13
C ASP A 148 -22.17 20.55 -7.23
N ASP A 149 -21.46 20.41 -8.34
CA ASP A 149 -21.80 19.46 -9.39
C ASP A 149 -21.65 18.02 -8.92
N VAL A 150 -20.60 17.71 -8.12
CA VAL A 150 -20.42 16.40 -7.48
C VAL A 150 -21.60 16.07 -6.57
N ARG A 151 -21.96 16.99 -5.67
CA ARG A 151 -23.08 16.79 -4.74
C ARG A 151 -24.40 16.60 -5.48
N ARG A 152 -24.60 17.33 -6.58
CA ARG A 152 -25.79 17.18 -7.42
C ARG A 152 -25.79 15.83 -8.12
N ALA A 153 -24.68 15.40 -8.72
CA ALA A 153 -24.56 14.11 -9.38
C ALA A 153 -24.82 12.94 -8.40
N CYS A 154 -24.28 13.01 -7.19
CA CYS A 154 -24.53 12.01 -6.16
C CYS A 154 -26.03 11.90 -5.81
N ARG A 155 -26.74 13.03 -5.67
CA ARG A 155 -28.21 12.99 -5.43
C ARG A 155 -28.96 12.38 -6.61
N GLU A 156 -28.67 12.82 -7.85
CA GLU A 156 -29.29 12.31 -9.06
C GLU A 156 -29.10 10.77 -9.21
N LEU A 157 -27.89 10.27 -8.89
CA LEU A 157 -27.61 8.83 -8.90
C LEU A 157 -28.34 8.10 -7.78
N GLY A 158 -28.50 8.73 -6.61
CA GLY A 158 -29.36 8.23 -5.54
C GLY A 158 -30.85 8.20 -5.94
N ASP A 159 -31.34 9.25 -6.61
CA ASP A 159 -32.72 9.33 -7.11
C ASP A 159 -33.02 8.27 -8.21
N ILE A 160 -31.99 7.80 -8.95
CA ILE A 160 -32.12 6.68 -9.88
C ILE A 160 -32.31 5.35 -9.14
N GLY A 161 -31.83 5.25 -7.88
CA GLY A 161 -32.07 4.08 -7.04
C GLY A 161 -30.84 3.54 -6.30
N ALA A 162 -29.64 4.09 -6.47
CA ALA A 162 -28.48 3.70 -5.65
C ALA A 162 -28.72 4.11 -4.18
N GLU A 163 -28.58 3.16 -3.24
CA GLU A 163 -28.72 3.43 -1.81
C GLU A 163 -27.62 4.38 -1.31
N ALA A 164 -26.38 4.18 -1.77
CA ALA A 164 -25.27 5.08 -1.53
C ALA A 164 -24.46 5.33 -2.81
N VAL A 165 -23.84 6.51 -2.92
CA VAL A 165 -22.96 6.86 -4.03
C VAL A 165 -21.60 7.32 -3.49
N LEU A 166 -20.54 6.62 -3.83
CA LEU A 166 -19.16 7.01 -3.56
C LEU A 166 -18.51 7.53 -4.86
N LEU A 167 -18.62 8.85 -5.10
CA LEU A 167 -18.03 9.47 -6.26
C LEU A 167 -16.53 9.71 -6.04
N LYS A 168 -15.70 9.08 -6.87
CA LYS A 168 -14.23 9.15 -6.82
C LYS A 168 -13.74 10.48 -7.38
N GLY A 169 -13.24 11.38 -6.53
CA GLY A 169 -12.85 12.75 -6.89
C GLY A 169 -11.38 12.94 -7.29
N GLY A 170 -10.61 11.87 -7.44
CA GLY A 170 -9.17 11.95 -7.71
C GLY A 170 -8.73 12.72 -8.96
N HIS A 171 -9.68 13.14 -9.81
CA HIS A 171 -9.46 13.90 -11.04
C HIS A 171 -10.10 15.30 -11.00
N LEU A 172 -10.67 15.72 -9.88
CA LEU A 172 -11.20 17.09 -9.70
C LEU A 172 -10.11 18.00 -9.15
N GLY A 173 -9.83 19.09 -9.87
CA GLY A 173 -8.82 20.10 -9.55
C GLY A 173 -7.53 19.98 -10.35
N ASP A 174 -6.91 21.12 -10.65
CA ASP A 174 -5.72 21.27 -11.49
C ASP A 174 -4.44 20.85 -10.77
N GLY A 175 -4.27 19.57 -10.42
CA GLY A 175 -2.96 18.99 -10.04
C GLY A 175 -2.27 19.51 -8.76
N GLU A 176 -2.62 20.67 -8.24
CA GLU A 176 -1.97 21.31 -7.09
C GLU A 176 -2.57 20.93 -5.72
N CYS A 177 -3.64 20.12 -5.70
CA CYS A 177 -4.28 19.76 -4.43
C CYS A 177 -3.46 18.67 -3.71
N ALA A 178 -3.05 18.95 -2.47
CA ALA A 178 -2.27 18.02 -1.64
C ALA A 178 -3.07 16.77 -1.20
N THR A 179 -4.40 16.77 -1.40
CA THR A 179 -5.31 15.68 -1.01
C THR A 179 -6.07 15.11 -2.20
N CYS A 180 -6.48 13.84 -2.08
CA CYS A 180 -7.40 13.15 -2.97
C CYS A 180 -8.71 12.92 -2.20
N THR A 181 -9.78 13.60 -2.63
CA THR A 181 -11.07 13.60 -1.93
C THR A 181 -12.09 12.80 -2.72
N ASP A 182 -12.72 11.79 -2.09
CA ASP A 182 -13.91 11.12 -2.62
C ASP A 182 -15.14 11.60 -1.82
N THR A 183 -16.29 11.68 -2.47
CA THR A 183 -17.54 12.13 -1.83
C THR A 183 -18.50 10.95 -1.71
N LEU A 184 -18.82 10.56 -0.47
CA LEU A 184 -19.86 9.58 -0.17
C LEU A 184 -21.18 10.32 0.10
N TYR A 185 -22.24 9.93 -0.61
CA TYR A 185 -23.63 10.31 -0.35
C TYR A 185 -24.42 9.10 0.11
N PHE A 186 -25.02 9.17 1.28
CA PHE A 186 -25.84 8.11 1.86
C PHE A 186 -26.86 8.68 2.85
N ASN A 187 -28.11 8.24 2.78
CA ASN A 187 -29.21 8.69 3.65
C ASN A 187 -29.35 10.23 3.72
N GLY A 188 -29.25 10.90 2.57
CA GLY A 188 -29.37 12.36 2.48
C GLY A 188 -28.17 13.16 2.99
N LYS A 189 -27.11 12.49 3.47
CA LYS A 189 -25.91 13.11 4.05
C LYS A 189 -24.69 12.92 3.15
N PHE A 190 -23.74 13.85 3.26
CA PHE A 190 -22.46 13.79 2.56
C PHE A 190 -21.31 13.60 3.55
N LEU A 191 -20.34 12.78 3.17
CA LEU A 191 -19.05 12.65 3.83
C LEU A 191 -17.94 12.79 2.79
N GLN A 192 -16.97 13.64 3.06
CA GLN A 192 -15.75 13.73 2.27
C GLN A 192 -14.69 12.80 2.87
N LEU A 193 -14.14 11.94 2.04
CA LEU A 193 -13.09 10.99 2.40
C LEU A 193 -11.77 11.48 1.80
N GLU A 194 -10.94 12.08 2.64
CA GLU A 194 -9.68 12.69 2.23
C GLU A 194 -8.48 11.84 2.62
N VAL A 195 -7.55 11.70 1.69
CA VAL A 195 -6.23 11.09 1.92
C VAL A 195 -5.16 11.93 1.22
N PRO A 196 -3.90 11.88 1.66
CA PRO A 196 -2.81 12.53 0.95
C PRO A 196 -2.76 12.06 -0.52
N ARG A 197 -2.62 13.02 -1.45
CA ARG A 197 -2.43 12.70 -2.87
C ARG A 197 -1.05 12.08 -3.06
N LEU A 198 -1.01 10.96 -3.74
CA LEU A 198 0.23 10.30 -4.12
C LEU A 198 0.55 10.68 -5.58
N GLU A 199 1.80 11.05 -5.84
CA GLU A 199 2.29 11.38 -7.20
C GLU A 199 2.55 10.10 -8.03
N VAL A 200 1.69 9.11 -7.89
CA VAL A 200 1.81 7.82 -8.57
C VAL A 200 0.52 7.47 -9.27
N ARG A 201 0.63 6.93 -10.48
CA ARG A 201 -0.50 6.35 -11.21
C ARG A 201 -0.47 4.84 -11.02
N GLY A 202 -1.65 4.24 -10.86
CA GLY A 202 -1.76 2.80 -10.69
C GLY A 202 -2.94 2.25 -11.49
N HIS A 203 -2.71 1.15 -12.20
CA HIS A 203 -3.76 0.39 -12.88
C HIS A 203 -4.54 -0.47 -11.89
N GLY A 204 -5.87 -0.54 -12.03
CA GLY A 204 -6.74 -1.39 -11.21
C GLY A 204 -7.30 -0.76 -9.94
N GLY A 205 -6.94 0.50 -9.61
CA GLY A 205 -7.35 1.15 -8.35
C GLY A 205 -8.86 1.20 -8.13
N GLY A 206 -9.68 1.40 -9.19
CA GLY A 206 -11.15 1.40 -9.11
C GLY A 206 -11.70 0.02 -8.73
N CYS A 207 -11.28 -1.02 -9.44
CA CYS A 207 -11.67 -2.41 -9.15
C CYS A 207 -11.30 -2.82 -7.72
N ILE A 208 -10.08 -2.48 -7.29
CA ILE A 208 -9.59 -2.78 -5.94
C ILE A 208 -10.42 -2.05 -4.87
N LEU A 209 -10.73 -0.75 -5.06
CA LEU A 209 -11.55 0.02 -4.13
C LEU A 209 -12.95 -0.60 -3.98
N SER A 210 -13.64 -0.89 -5.10
CA SER A 210 -14.97 -1.50 -5.08
C SER A 210 -14.94 -2.90 -4.46
N SER A 211 -13.84 -3.64 -4.62
CA SER A 211 -13.65 -4.97 -3.99
C SER A 211 -13.38 -4.87 -2.48
N PHE A 212 -12.65 -3.86 -2.02
CA PHE A 212 -12.49 -3.59 -0.58
C PHE A 212 -13.83 -3.21 0.07
N LEU A 213 -14.66 -2.41 -0.62
CA LEU A 213 -16.03 -2.11 -0.17
C LEU A 213 -16.85 -3.39 -0.03
N ALA A 214 -16.90 -4.21 -1.07
CA ALA A 214 -17.65 -5.47 -1.04
C ALA A 214 -17.16 -6.41 0.07
N ALA A 215 -15.84 -6.52 0.26
CA ALA A 215 -15.27 -7.32 1.33
C ALA A 215 -15.62 -6.80 2.73
N ASN A 216 -15.64 -5.48 2.93
CA ASN A 216 -16.03 -4.87 4.20
C ASN A 216 -17.53 -5.05 4.50
N LEU A 217 -18.40 -4.90 3.49
CA LEU A 217 -19.83 -5.21 3.61
C LEU A 217 -20.06 -6.69 3.93
N ALA A 218 -19.32 -7.60 3.25
CA ALA A 218 -19.39 -9.05 3.52
C ALA A 218 -19.00 -9.41 4.96
N LYS A 219 -18.19 -8.56 5.62
CA LYS A 219 -17.80 -8.70 7.04
C LYS A 219 -18.79 -8.03 8.00
N GLY A 220 -19.93 -7.52 7.51
CA GLY A 220 -20.99 -6.91 8.29
C GLY A 220 -20.76 -5.43 8.64
N MET A 221 -19.79 -4.75 8.01
CA MET A 221 -19.65 -3.30 8.21
C MET A 221 -20.82 -2.55 7.57
N GLY A 222 -21.26 -1.45 8.19
CA GLY A 222 -22.19 -0.52 7.57
C GLY A 222 -21.54 0.27 6.42
N VAL A 223 -22.37 0.95 5.61
CA VAL A 223 -21.93 1.71 4.43
C VAL A 223 -20.85 2.75 4.77
N TRP A 224 -21.02 3.51 5.86
CA TRP A 224 -20.06 4.52 6.30
C TRP A 224 -18.70 3.93 6.65
N GLU A 225 -18.72 2.92 7.51
CA GLU A 225 -17.51 2.25 7.99
C GLU A 225 -16.77 1.57 6.83
N ALA A 226 -17.51 0.89 5.95
CA ALA A 226 -16.95 0.22 4.78
C ALA A 226 -16.25 1.20 3.84
N ALA A 227 -16.85 2.38 3.60
CA ALA A 227 -16.27 3.42 2.75
C ALA A 227 -15.00 4.03 3.34
N VAL A 228 -15.01 4.39 4.64
CA VAL A 228 -13.84 4.92 5.34
C VAL A 228 -12.69 3.91 5.33
N ALA A 229 -12.96 2.66 5.70
CA ALA A 229 -11.95 1.60 5.72
C ALA A 229 -11.37 1.34 4.31
N ALA A 230 -12.22 1.25 3.28
CA ALA A 230 -11.79 1.03 1.91
C ALA A 230 -10.91 2.20 1.39
N LYS A 231 -11.25 3.47 1.73
CA LYS A 231 -10.46 4.64 1.32
C LYS A 231 -9.06 4.63 1.93
N ILE A 232 -8.92 4.23 3.19
CA ILE A 232 -7.61 4.11 3.85
C ILE A 232 -6.78 3.01 3.19
N ILE A 233 -7.38 1.82 3.00
CA ILE A 233 -6.67 0.65 2.47
C ILE A 233 -6.27 0.85 1.01
N ILE A 234 -7.12 1.47 0.18
CA ILE A 234 -6.75 1.73 -1.22
C ILE A 234 -5.59 2.72 -1.33
N ASN A 235 -5.49 3.72 -0.44
CA ASN A 235 -4.36 4.64 -0.44
C ASN A 235 -3.04 3.92 -0.11
N GLU A 236 -3.07 2.97 0.83
CA GLU A 236 -1.92 2.11 1.12
C GLU A 236 -1.57 1.22 -0.08
N ALA A 237 -2.56 0.62 -0.75
CA ALA A 237 -2.37 -0.22 -1.93
C ALA A 237 -1.77 0.56 -3.11
N VAL A 238 -2.21 1.81 -3.33
CA VAL A 238 -1.65 2.71 -4.35
C VAL A 238 -0.21 3.09 -4.01
N ARG A 239 0.11 3.34 -2.74
CA ARG A 239 1.49 3.61 -2.30
C ARG A 239 2.43 2.44 -2.55
N SER A 240 1.92 1.21 -2.46
CA SER A 240 2.67 -0.03 -2.65
C SER A 240 2.66 -0.52 -4.11
N ASN A 241 2.25 0.33 -5.08
CA ASN A 241 2.22 -0.05 -6.48
C ASN A 241 3.59 -0.52 -6.96
N TYR A 242 3.60 -1.40 -7.96
CA TYR A 242 4.85 -1.95 -8.50
C TYR A 242 4.78 -2.12 -10.02
N PRO A 243 5.92 -1.96 -10.71
CA PRO A 243 6.00 -2.17 -12.15
C PRO A 243 5.95 -3.66 -12.46
N VAL A 244 5.00 -4.07 -13.31
CA VAL A 244 4.88 -5.46 -13.82
C VAL A 244 5.38 -5.55 -15.26
N GLY A 245 5.23 -4.47 -16.01
CA GLY A 245 5.58 -4.37 -17.42
C GLY A 245 6.07 -2.98 -17.80
N LYS A 246 5.96 -2.63 -19.09
CA LYS A 246 6.41 -1.34 -19.63
C LYS A 246 5.38 -0.21 -19.52
N GLY A 247 4.16 -0.53 -19.10
CA GLY A 247 3.05 0.42 -18.99
C GLY A 247 2.87 0.95 -17.57
N VAL A 248 1.62 1.26 -17.22
CA VAL A 248 1.26 1.79 -15.90
C VAL A 248 1.52 0.74 -14.82
N PRO A 249 2.17 1.11 -13.69
CA PRO A 249 2.32 0.21 -12.54
C PRO A 249 0.97 -0.32 -12.03
N VAL A 250 1.00 -1.50 -11.43
CA VAL A 250 -0.20 -2.14 -10.88
C VAL A 250 -0.34 -1.76 -9.40
N VAL A 251 -1.56 -1.38 -8.99
CA VAL A 251 -1.88 -1.17 -7.57
C VAL A 251 -1.79 -2.50 -6.83
N ASP A 252 -1.14 -2.51 -5.66
CA ASP A 252 -0.90 -3.74 -4.89
C ASP A 252 -1.94 -3.94 -3.75
N PRO A 253 -3.00 -4.72 -3.97
CA PRO A 253 -4.00 -4.96 -2.94
C PRO A 253 -3.51 -5.83 -1.78
N ILE A 254 -2.39 -6.56 -1.95
CA ILE A 254 -1.82 -7.44 -0.91
C ILE A 254 -0.61 -6.84 -0.20
N GLY A 255 -0.11 -5.68 -0.66
CA GLY A 255 1.09 -5.04 -0.12
C GLY A 255 1.04 -4.82 1.39
N ARG A 256 -0.15 -4.48 1.93
CA ARG A 256 -0.37 -4.36 3.38
C ARG A 256 -0.14 -5.69 4.12
N VAL A 257 -0.63 -6.79 3.59
CA VAL A 257 -0.48 -8.14 4.20
C VAL A 257 0.99 -8.54 4.22
N VAL A 258 1.67 -8.36 3.08
CA VAL A 258 3.11 -8.63 2.94
C VAL A 258 3.92 -7.76 3.91
N ARG A 259 3.62 -6.46 3.98
CA ARG A 259 4.31 -5.54 4.91
C ARG A 259 4.09 -5.91 6.37
N ASN A 260 2.88 -6.33 6.76
CA ASN A 260 2.62 -6.79 8.12
C ASN A 260 3.39 -8.08 8.46
N ALA A 261 3.50 -9.03 7.53
CA ALA A 261 4.33 -10.21 7.69
C ALA A 261 5.83 -9.85 7.84
N GLN A 262 6.32 -8.91 7.02
CA GLN A 262 7.69 -8.39 7.13
C GLN A 262 7.94 -7.67 8.46
N ARG A 263 6.95 -6.92 8.97
CA ARG A 263 7.05 -6.28 10.30
C ARG A 263 7.17 -7.30 11.40
N TRP A 264 6.38 -8.36 11.35
CA TRP A 264 6.48 -9.42 12.33
C TRP A 264 7.86 -10.10 12.30
N ASP A 265 8.36 -10.48 11.13
CA ASP A 265 9.70 -11.08 10.95
C ASP A 265 10.80 -10.14 11.47
N ALA A 266 10.73 -8.85 11.10
CA ALA A 266 11.71 -7.86 11.53
C ALA A 266 11.73 -7.70 13.05
N ALA A 267 10.55 -7.65 13.68
CA ALA A 267 10.43 -7.53 15.13
C ALA A 267 10.99 -8.76 15.86
N ASP A 268 10.66 -9.98 15.38
CA ASP A 268 11.14 -11.23 15.97
C ASP A 268 12.66 -11.35 15.86
N ARG A 269 13.23 -11.08 14.69
CA ARG A 269 14.68 -11.08 14.45
C ARG A 269 15.40 -10.05 15.29
N LEU A 270 14.88 -8.82 15.34
CA LEU A 270 15.48 -7.74 16.14
C LEU A 270 15.45 -8.06 17.63
N LYS A 271 14.33 -8.61 18.13
CA LYS A 271 14.20 -9.01 19.55
C LYS A 271 15.25 -10.03 19.94
N ARG A 272 15.38 -11.10 19.14
CA ARG A 272 16.41 -12.14 19.38
C ARG A 272 17.83 -11.56 19.38
N ALA A 273 18.11 -10.66 18.43
CA ALA A 273 19.40 -10.01 18.36
C ALA A 273 19.66 -9.09 19.56
N ALA A 274 18.65 -8.33 20.01
CA ALA A 274 18.76 -7.47 21.16
C ALA A 274 19.01 -8.25 22.47
N GLU A 275 18.33 -9.37 22.66
CA GLU A 275 18.56 -10.30 23.79
C GLU A 275 19.98 -10.86 23.77
N SER A 276 20.46 -11.29 22.60
CA SER A 276 21.83 -11.79 22.41
C SER A 276 22.86 -10.69 22.67
N TYR A 277 22.63 -9.48 22.18
CA TYR A 277 23.49 -8.32 22.41
C TYR A 277 23.62 -8.02 23.90
N ALA A 278 22.52 -7.95 24.62
CA ALA A 278 22.50 -7.63 26.06
C ALA A 278 23.31 -8.67 26.91
N GLY A 279 23.37 -9.93 26.46
CA GLY A 279 24.12 -10.97 27.12
C GLY A 279 25.63 -11.06 26.77
N LEU A 280 26.03 -10.43 25.65
CA LEU A 280 27.38 -10.61 25.08
C LEU A 280 28.27 -9.37 25.19
N VAL A 281 27.66 -8.18 25.22
CA VAL A 281 28.43 -6.93 25.06
C VAL A 281 29.09 -6.50 26.37
N PRO A 282 30.41 -6.22 26.38
CA PRO A 282 31.11 -5.64 27.54
C PRO A 282 30.72 -4.16 27.76
N ALA A 283 30.85 -3.71 29.00
CA ALA A 283 30.47 -2.33 29.41
C ALA A 283 31.09 -1.23 28.54
N GLU A 284 32.33 -1.38 28.16
CA GLU A 284 33.07 -0.41 27.34
C GLU A 284 32.59 -0.33 25.88
N TRP A 285 31.70 -1.21 25.44
CA TRP A 285 31.08 -1.24 24.12
C TRP A 285 29.64 -0.73 24.13
N VAL A 286 29.12 -0.33 25.30
CA VAL A 286 27.80 0.25 25.44
C VAL A 286 27.95 1.76 25.66
N PRO A 287 27.32 2.63 24.83
CA PRO A 287 27.30 4.08 25.11
C PRO A 287 26.70 4.40 26.48
N GLU A 288 27.09 5.50 27.11
CA GLU A 288 26.51 5.94 28.41
C GLU A 288 24.97 6.03 28.35
N ARG A 289 24.43 6.43 27.22
CA ARG A 289 22.98 6.50 26.96
C ARG A 289 22.34 5.15 26.63
N GLY A 290 23.08 4.06 26.62
CA GLY A 290 22.68 2.75 26.12
C GLY A 290 22.76 2.65 24.60
N SER A 291 22.76 1.41 24.05
CA SER A 291 22.79 1.11 22.64
C SER A 291 21.41 1.04 22.03
N LYS A 292 21.26 1.49 20.79
CA LYS A 292 20.05 1.35 19.97
C LYS A 292 20.33 0.41 18.81
N ILE A 293 19.53 -0.63 18.69
CA ILE A 293 19.59 -1.56 17.57
C ILE A 293 18.36 -1.32 16.71
N LEU A 294 18.56 -1.21 15.40
CA LEU A 294 17.53 -0.91 14.43
C LEU A 294 17.56 -1.93 13.28
N TYR A 295 16.39 -2.24 12.77
CA TYR A 295 16.24 -3.06 11.56
C TYR A 295 15.10 -2.54 10.68
N ALA A 296 15.44 -2.13 9.47
CA ALA A 296 14.51 -1.56 8.50
C ALA A 296 13.83 -2.64 7.65
N LEU A 297 12.57 -2.40 7.27
CA LEU A 297 11.87 -3.22 6.27
C LEU A 297 12.52 -3.08 4.89
N PRO A 298 12.36 -4.05 3.99
CA PRO A 298 12.72 -3.86 2.58
C PRO A 298 12.04 -2.62 2.00
N GLY A 299 12.80 -1.78 1.29
CA GLY A 299 12.28 -0.55 0.70
C GLY A 299 11.84 0.51 1.70
N ALA A 300 12.32 0.47 2.94
CA ALA A 300 12.00 1.46 3.98
C ALA A 300 12.41 2.87 3.53
N ALA A 301 11.49 3.83 3.66
CA ALA A 301 11.71 5.23 3.30
C ALA A 301 11.41 6.20 4.46
N VAL A 302 10.65 5.75 5.45
CA VAL A 302 10.21 6.58 6.59
C VAL A 302 10.51 5.88 7.93
N PRO A 303 10.63 6.64 9.03
CA PRO A 303 10.93 6.08 10.37
C PRO A 303 9.97 4.96 10.79
N GLY A 304 8.68 5.04 10.44
CA GLY A 304 7.68 4.01 10.72
C GLY A 304 7.91 2.67 10.00
N ASP A 305 8.88 2.58 9.09
CA ASP A 305 9.33 1.34 8.45
C ASP A 305 10.56 0.72 9.14
N VAL A 306 11.04 1.34 10.23
CA VAL A 306 12.22 0.88 10.98
C VAL A 306 11.79 0.34 12.33
N CYS A 307 12.05 -0.95 12.56
CA CYS A 307 11.91 -1.57 13.87
C CYS A 307 13.10 -1.21 14.76
N SER A 308 12.87 -0.82 16.01
CA SER A 308 13.89 -0.52 16.99
C SER A 308 13.58 -1.16 18.35
N VAL A 309 14.60 -1.34 19.17
CA VAL A 309 14.36 -1.60 20.60
C VAL A 309 13.64 -0.38 21.22
N ASP A 310 12.62 -0.61 22.05
CA ASP A 310 11.82 0.47 22.65
C ASP A 310 12.71 1.35 23.54
N GLU A 311 13.46 0.74 24.43
CA GLU A 311 14.42 1.40 25.30
C GLU A 311 15.86 1.08 24.87
N ARG A 312 16.78 2.03 25.07
CA ARG A 312 18.20 1.80 24.81
C ARG A 312 18.73 0.75 25.79
N ILE A 313 19.49 -0.20 25.24
CA ILE A 313 20.07 -1.31 26.02
C ILE A 313 21.28 -0.78 26.80
N ALA A 314 21.12 -0.63 28.11
CA ALA A 314 22.22 -0.33 29.02
C ALA A 314 23.02 -1.60 29.37
N TYR A 315 24.27 -1.43 29.77
CA TYR A 315 25.09 -2.56 30.24
C TYR A 315 24.42 -3.30 31.41
N GLY A 316 24.33 -4.61 31.32
CA GLY A 316 23.69 -5.46 32.33
C GLY A 316 22.16 -5.41 32.36
N ALA A 317 21.52 -4.60 31.51
CA ALA A 317 20.09 -4.57 31.38
C ALA A 317 19.60 -5.70 30.43
N ARG A 318 18.35 -6.16 30.65
CA ARG A 318 17.67 -7.00 29.66
C ARG A 318 17.24 -6.13 28.48
N ALA A 319 17.22 -6.71 27.29
CA ALA A 319 16.58 -6.08 26.16
C ALA A 319 15.08 -5.93 26.44
N GLY A 320 14.55 -4.74 26.20
CA GLY A 320 13.12 -4.44 26.29
C GLY A 320 12.32 -4.97 25.09
N GLY A 321 11.12 -4.43 24.89
CA GLY A 321 10.32 -4.66 23.70
C GLY A 321 10.96 -4.09 22.45
N VAL A 322 10.35 -4.41 21.30
CA VAL A 322 10.70 -3.84 20.00
C VAL A 322 9.44 -3.32 19.31
N SER A 323 9.53 -2.18 18.65
CA SER A 323 8.39 -1.56 17.96
C SER A 323 8.83 -0.83 16.69
N PHE A 324 7.84 -0.38 15.94
CA PHE A 324 8.02 0.48 14.78
C PHE A 324 7.75 1.97 15.09
N ASP A 325 7.82 2.33 16.35
CA ASP A 325 7.73 3.72 16.82
C ASP A 325 9.12 4.36 16.95
N THR A 326 9.89 4.28 15.88
CA THR A 326 11.26 4.77 15.82
C THR A 326 11.27 6.27 15.52
N SER A 327 11.98 7.06 16.33
CA SER A 327 12.14 8.49 16.05
C SER A 327 12.87 8.75 14.72
N PRO A 328 12.59 9.87 14.03
CA PRO A 328 13.31 10.22 12.80
C PRO A 328 14.83 10.24 12.96
N GLU A 329 15.31 10.71 14.13
CA GLU A 329 16.72 10.81 14.43
C GLU A 329 17.39 9.45 14.68
N ASP A 330 16.68 8.49 15.31
CA ASP A 330 17.19 7.12 15.48
C ASP A 330 17.20 6.37 14.15
N ALA A 331 16.16 6.55 13.32
CA ALA A 331 16.04 5.89 12.03
C ALA A 331 17.04 6.42 10.97
N ALA A 332 17.49 7.68 11.10
CA ALA A 332 18.31 8.35 10.09
C ALA A 332 19.55 7.56 9.66
N PRO A 333 20.35 6.93 10.53
CA PRO A 333 21.55 6.19 10.10
C PRO A 333 21.23 5.03 9.16
N VAL A 334 20.25 4.19 9.49
CA VAL A 334 19.89 3.04 8.65
C VAL A 334 19.18 3.46 7.37
N LEU A 335 18.25 4.43 7.43
CA LEU A 335 17.56 4.95 6.24
C LEU A 335 18.53 5.65 5.29
N THR A 336 19.52 6.34 5.81
CA THR A 336 20.56 6.95 4.97
C THR A 336 21.41 5.88 4.31
N ALA A 337 21.85 4.84 5.03
CA ALA A 337 22.62 3.74 4.44
C ALA A 337 21.87 3.05 3.30
N MET A 338 20.56 2.80 3.47
CA MET A 338 19.70 2.17 2.47
C MET A 338 19.58 2.95 1.16
N ARG A 339 19.75 4.28 1.16
CA ARG A 339 19.74 5.08 -0.08
C ARG A 339 20.96 4.78 -0.98
N PHE A 340 22.05 4.27 -0.41
CA PHE A 340 23.29 3.93 -1.13
C PHE A 340 23.43 2.43 -1.36
N ASP A 341 22.85 1.61 -0.45
CA ASP A 341 22.79 0.15 -0.58
C ASP A 341 21.52 -0.36 0.13
N GLU A 342 20.50 -0.74 -0.65
CA GLU A 342 19.21 -1.24 -0.16
C GLU A 342 19.35 -2.52 0.68
N GLY A 343 20.46 -3.25 0.54
CA GLY A 343 20.77 -4.44 1.32
C GLY A 343 21.15 -4.12 2.75
N VAL A 344 21.69 -2.94 3.04
CA VAL A 344 22.12 -2.52 4.38
C VAL A 344 20.92 -2.00 5.18
N ARG A 345 20.27 -2.86 5.95
CA ARG A 345 19.01 -2.59 6.63
C ARG A 345 19.10 -2.59 8.16
N ALA A 346 20.26 -2.83 8.75
CA ALA A 346 20.42 -2.87 10.19
C ALA A 346 21.54 -1.90 10.65
N SER A 347 21.34 -1.28 11.82
CA SER A 347 22.35 -0.44 12.45
C SER A 347 22.37 -0.62 13.97
N LEU A 348 23.58 -0.43 14.54
CA LEU A 348 23.83 -0.43 15.98
C LEU A 348 24.75 0.73 16.31
N ASP A 349 24.37 1.56 17.27
CA ASP A 349 25.25 2.61 17.78
C ASP A 349 26.20 2.09 18.89
N LEU A 350 27.49 2.45 18.75
CA LEU A 350 28.55 2.06 19.65
C LEU A 350 29.28 3.32 20.16
N PRO A 351 30.01 3.25 21.30
CA PRO A 351 30.85 4.34 21.78
C PRO A 351 31.94 4.65 20.75
N ALA A 352 32.23 5.94 20.55
CA ALA A 352 33.29 6.38 19.67
C ALA A 352 34.53 6.79 20.46
N SER A 353 35.46 5.86 20.65
CA SER A 353 36.79 6.15 21.16
C SER A 353 37.87 5.56 20.23
N GLU A 354 39.11 6.01 20.37
CA GLU A 354 40.25 5.44 19.64
C GLU A 354 40.39 3.91 19.83
N ARG A 355 40.01 3.41 21.01
CA ARG A 355 40.06 1.98 21.33
C ARG A 355 39.09 1.20 20.47
N GLN A 356 37.82 1.63 20.41
CA GLN A 356 36.79 0.98 19.59
C GLN A 356 37.10 1.09 18.08
N GLU A 357 37.53 2.25 17.61
CA GLU A 357 37.92 2.41 16.21
C GLU A 357 39.07 1.47 15.82
N LYS A 358 40.14 1.42 16.62
CA LYS A 358 41.28 0.51 16.41
C LYS A 358 40.85 -0.97 16.42
N ALA A 359 39.98 -1.37 17.36
CA ALA A 359 39.48 -2.72 17.44
C ALA A 359 38.64 -3.12 16.21
N LEU A 360 37.73 -2.24 15.75
CA LEU A 360 36.94 -2.46 14.55
C LEU A 360 37.83 -2.62 13.30
N ARG A 361 38.84 -1.76 13.11
CA ARG A 361 39.80 -1.85 12.00
C ARG A 361 40.62 -3.14 12.07
N LYS A 362 41.09 -3.52 13.27
CA LYS A 362 41.86 -4.75 13.49
C LYS A 362 41.06 -6.02 13.18
N SER A 363 39.73 -5.99 13.36
CA SER A 363 38.86 -7.12 13.04
C SER A 363 38.59 -7.32 11.54
N GLY A 364 39.18 -6.48 10.69
CA GLY A 364 39.01 -6.53 9.23
C GLY A 364 37.76 -5.87 8.70
N LEU A 365 37.04 -5.10 9.53
CA LEU A 365 35.90 -4.32 9.11
C LEU A 365 36.34 -3.02 8.40
N SER A 366 35.58 -2.62 7.38
CA SER A 366 35.75 -1.32 6.73
C SER A 366 35.18 -0.23 7.64
N VAL A 367 36.06 0.59 8.22
CA VAL A 367 35.71 1.68 9.13
C VAL A 367 36.09 3.00 8.55
N VAL A 368 35.14 3.93 8.44
CA VAL A 368 35.36 5.26 7.90
C VAL A 368 34.99 6.31 8.94
N ALA A 369 35.92 7.24 9.20
CA ALA A 369 35.66 8.41 10.02
C ALA A 369 35.17 9.56 9.12
N ALA A 370 34.10 10.24 9.54
CA ALA A 370 33.48 11.29 8.73
C ALA A 370 34.44 12.43 8.39
N ASP A 371 35.27 12.85 9.37
CA ASP A 371 36.29 13.88 9.22
C ASP A 371 37.44 13.51 8.28
N ALA A 372 37.61 12.24 7.94
CA ALA A 372 38.65 11.78 7.01
C ALA A 372 38.21 11.83 5.53
N VAL A 373 36.92 11.92 5.25
CA VAL A 373 36.35 11.75 3.91
C VAL A 373 35.61 12.99 3.43
N ALA A 374 34.75 13.56 4.25
CA ALA A 374 33.94 14.71 3.87
C ALA A 374 34.66 16.02 4.24
N LYS A 375 34.62 17.00 3.34
CA LYS A 375 35.09 18.35 3.63
C LYS A 375 34.16 19.01 4.63
N GLU A 376 34.73 19.76 5.58
CA GLU A 376 33.94 20.58 6.52
C GLU A 376 32.96 21.47 5.74
N ARG A 377 31.68 21.40 6.15
CA ARG A 377 30.68 22.37 5.72
C ARG A 377 30.83 23.65 6.55
N GLU A 378 30.26 24.74 6.06
CA GLU A 378 30.17 26.01 6.82
C GLU A 378 29.56 25.84 8.23
N SER A 379 28.73 24.80 8.45
CA SER A 379 28.14 24.46 9.74
C SER A 379 29.06 23.65 10.68
N GLY A 380 30.20 23.15 10.22
CA GLY A 380 31.10 22.27 11.00
C GLY A 380 30.52 20.89 11.33
N LEU A 381 29.32 20.55 10.90
CA LEU A 381 28.61 19.30 11.22
C LEU A 381 28.64 18.38 10.02
N LEU A 382 29.27 17.20 10.17
CA LEU A 382 29.29 16.15 9.15
C LEU A 382 28.22 15.09 9.45
N SER A 383 27.41 14.77 8.46
CA SER A 383 26.38 13.74 8.54
C SER A 383 26.83 12.42 7.90
N MET A 384 26.15 11.33 8.20
CA MET A 384 26.35 10.05 7.51
C MET A 384 26.12 10.16 6.01
N GLU A 385 25.15 10.97 5.58
CA GLU A 385 24.86 11.20 4.17
C GLU A 385 26.06 11.84 3.42
N ASP A 386 26.72 12.81 4.06
CA ASP A 386 27.92 13.45 3.48
C ASP A 386 29.03 12.42 3.25
N VAL A 387 29.25 11.54 4.21
CA VAL A 387 30.25 10.47 4.11
C VAL A 387 29.92 9.49 2.99
N LEU A 388 28.70 8.97 2.97
CA LEU A 388 28.30 7.94 1.99
C LEU A 388 28.25 8.48 0.56
N ARG A 389 27.91 9.76 0.38
CA ARG A 389 27.91 10.44 -0.93
C ARG A 389 29.32 10.52 -1.53
N GLU A 390 30.33 10.80 -0.71
CA GLU A 390 31.73 10.83 -1.16
C GLU A 390 32.30 9.43 -1.43
N LEU A 391 31.93 8.44 -0.61
CA LEU A 391 32.44 7.08 -0.73
C LEU A 391 31.82 6.29 -1.89
N ARG A 392 30.57 6.54 -2.21
CA ARG A 392 29.74 5.77 -3.18
C ARG A 392 29.55 4.28 -2.83
N PHE A 393 29.80 3.90 -1.59
CA PHE A 393 29.52 2.58 -1.04
C PHE A 393 29.25 2.71 0.45
N VAL A 394 28.62 1.69 1.07
CA VAL A 394 28.33 1.66 2.50
C VAL A 394 29.39 0.83 3.21
N PRO A 395 30.24 1.44 4.10
CA PRO A 395 31.20 0.70 4.90
C PRO A 395 30.53 -0.08 6.04
N ASP A 396 31.28 -1.02 6.66
CA ASP A 396 30.78 -1.77 7.84
C ASP A 396 30.54 -0.86 9.06
N ALA A 397 31.29 0.23 9.19
CA ALA A 397 31.11 1.19 10.27
C ALA A 397 31.45 2.62 9.84
N VAL A 398 30.61 3.58 10.33
CA VAL A 398 30.85 5.02 10.16
C VAL A 398 31.03 5.66 11.53
N LEU A 399 32.15 6.36 11.73
CA LEU A 399 32.45 7.15 12.91
C LEU A 399 32.08 8.62 12.66
N ILE A 400 31.16 9.13 13.45
CA ILE A 400 30.72 10.54 13.45
C ILE A 400 31.16 11.20 14.74
N LYS A 401 32.04 12.21 14.68
CA LYS A 401 32.59 12.90 15.83
C LYS A 401 31.80 14.15 16.24
N SER A 402 31.03 14.73 15.31
CA SER A 402 30.26 15.98 15.50
C SER A 402 28.81 15.81 15.14
N GLY A 403 27.88 16.31 15.97
CA GLY A 403 26.42 16.23 15.73
C GLY A 403 25.63 15.98 17.02
N PRO A 404 24.30 15.97 16.98
CA PRO A 404 23.43 15.90 18.17
C PRO A 404 23.60 14.63 19.01
N ARG A 405 24.15 13.55 18.42
CA ARG A 405 24.36 12.24 19.06
C ARG A 405 25.83 11.80 19.00
N SER A 406 26.72 12.74 18.76
CA SER A 406 28.15 12.48 18.65
C SER A 406 28.85 12.57 20.01
N PRO A 407 30.03 11.94 20.17
CA PRO A 407 30.61 11.03 19.18
C PRO A 407 29.95 9.65 19.19
N ALA A 408 29.72 9.04 18.02
CA ALA A 408 29.14 7.69 17.88
C ALA A 408 29.75 6.94 16.70
N ILE A 409 29.88 5.62 16.84
CA ILE A 409 30.13 4.69 15.73
C ILE A 409 28.81 4.01 15.40
N TYR A 410 28.41 4.07 14.11
CA TYR A 410 27.29 3.31 13.61
C TYR A 410 27.82 2.07 12.87
N LEU A 411 27.65 0.89 13.47
CA LEU A 411 27.90 -0.39 12.83
C LEU A 411 26.72 -0.71 11.92
N LEU A 412 26.98 -1.07 10.67
CA LEU A 412 25.99 -1.27 9.61
C LEU A 412 26.06 -2.71 9.08
N ALA A 413 24.90 -3.29 8.73
CA ALA A 413 24.81 -4.65 8.22
C ALA A 413 23.49 -4.88 7.43
N GLN A 414 23.39 -6.01 6.75
CA GLN A 414 22.16 -6.40 6.05
C GLN A 414 21.03 -6.81 7.01
N GLY A 415 21.38 -7.31 8.19
CA GLY A 415 20.42 -7.72 9.21
C GLY A 415 21.01 -7.73 10.62
N PRO A 416 20.14 -7.90 11.64
CA PRO A 416 20.56 -7.86 13.04
C PRO A 416 21.54 -8.99 13.40
N GLU A 417 21.44 -10.15 12.79
CA GLU A 417 22.35 -11.27 13.02
C GLU A 417 23.77 -10.95 12.52
N GLU A 418 23.89 -10.28 11.38
CA GLU A 418 25.19 -9.86 10.85
C GLU A 418 25.82 -8.77 11.71
N LEU A 419 25.01 -7.84 12.28
CA LEU A 419 25.50 -6.86 13.26
C LEU A 419 26.22 -7.59 14.43
N LEU A 420 25.55 -8.61 14.99
CA LEU A 420 26.11 -9.39 16.08
C LEU A 420 27.35 -10.17 15.66
N ALA A 421 27.36 -10.74 14.45
CA ALA A 421 28.52 -11.45 13.92
C ALA A 421 29.71 -10.50 13.71
N LYS A 422 29.50 -9.28 13.21
CA LYS A 422 30.53 -8.23 13.09
C LYS A 422 31.05 -7.84 14.48
N LEU A 423 30.16 -7.57 15.43
CA LEU A 423 30.54 -7.25 16.82
C LEU A 423 31.32 -8.39 17.47
N GLY A 424 30.87 -9.64 17.33
CA GLY A 424 31.55 -10.81 17.87
C GLY A 424 32.98 -11.01 17.32
N ARG A 425 33.27 -10.58 16.08
CA ARG A 425 34.65 -10.55 15.54
C ARG A 425 35.52 -9.50 16.22
N VAL A 426 34.93 -8.39 16.61
CA VAL A 426 35.61 -7.28 17.25
C VAL A 426 35.94 -7.56 18.72
N LEU A 427 35.08 -8.33 19.39
CA LEU A 427 35.21 -8.67 20.83
C LEU A 427 36.19 -9.85 21.10
N ARG A 428 36.59 -10.56 20.04
CA ARG A 428 37.67 -11.61 20.10
C ARG A 428 39.04 -10.97 19.97
#